data_91a7c02d3d7a18ef9965e343f9d406b2
#
_entry.id   91a7c02d3d7a18ef9965e343f9d406b2
#
_cell.length_a   1.000
_cell.length_b   1.000
_cell.length_c   1.000
_cell.angle_alpha   90.00
_cell.angle_beta   90.00
_cell.angle_gamma   90.00
#
_symmetry.space_group_name_H-M   'P 1'
#
loop_
_entity.id
_entity.type
_entity.pdbx_description
1 polymer ?
#
loop_
_entity_poly.entity_id
_entity_poly.type
_entity_poly.pdbx_seq_one_letter_code
_entity_poly.pdbx_strand_id
1 'polypeptide(L)'
;MRKSLLLIPVALLLVFALVAVGCPEDGAVTTTPPPTQPTETTAPPPDDYDTRTSIVIGAARPISGPLAQIGDFALGPILNLWVDQVNAAGGLYIDEYDRALPIELIIYDDTSDLGTMTTLLQKLILEDQVDFIMPPCSTAFLYAAAPIANDNEYIFLGAEGGCTTLTDMLPDLPYVFGVLNYSDYYQIPVLADLFVEWGVETVAYIYIADLHGIEYAHTSESEFLMRGIQVVYREGVPPEATDLTPQLQAARDSGADAFCAYTYPPISIFVYAQAMTIGYNPNVFVIGPGANFQFYYDIFGPMTEGLIGFGAWNRATSPEADAFADLMVAATGDAGLAAFGDEEAFLDWWGGLFYYGALDFFGQAIEAAGTLDQTVIRDVMATSTFDTALGPTWFDMRDGGGGLLALECHPGQVGQWQNGIYEVIGPPDKATAAAIYPKPPFPAP
;
A
#
# COMPACT_ATOMS: atom_id res chain seq x y z
N MET A 1 8.72 56.05 21.78
CA MET A 1 10.06 55.79 22.31
C MET A 1 10.48 54.47 21.65
N ARG A 2 11.17 54.53 20.54
CA ARG A 2 12.60 54.49 20.25
C ARG A 2 13.38 53.43 21.02
N LYS A 3 13.86 52.45 20.27
CA LYS A 3 15.23 51.92 19.94
C LYS A 3 15.28 50.41 20.13
N SER A 4 16.05 49.54 19.46
CA SER A 4 17.05 49.72 18.38
C SER A 4 17.28 48.34 17.74
N LEU A 5 17.60 48.33 16.45
CA LEU A 5 18.23 47.24 15.71
C LEU A 5 19.65 46.96 16.23
N LEU A 6 20.07 45.69 16.17
CA LEU A 6 21.48 45.32 16.11
C LEU A 6 21.69 44.21 15.06
N LEU A 7 22.30 44.64 13.95
CA LEU A 7 22.88 43.79 12.92
C LEU A 7 24.32 43.45 13.31
N ILE A 8 24.74 42.23 13.16
CA ILE A 8 26.15 41.81 13.18
C ILE A 8 26.46 41.08 11.87
N PRO A 9 27.43 41.51 11.09
CA PRO A 9 27.86 40.82 9.89
C PRO A 9 28.94 39.79 10.21
N VAL A 10 28.87 38.60 9.58
CA VAL A 10 29.95 37.61 9.58
C VAL A 10 30.77 37.79 8.32
N ALA A 11 32.03 38.05 8.52
CA ALA A 11 33.02 38.23 7.44
C ALA A 11 33.56 36.88 6.95
N LEU A 12 33.62 36.77 5.64
CA LEU A 12 34.24 35.70 4.86
C LEU A 12 35.76 35.88 4.88
N LEU A 13 36.51 34.85 5.21
CA LEU A 13 37.97 34.80 5.02
C LEU A 13 38.32 33.63 4.09
N LEU A 14 38.64 33.99 2.84
CA LEU A 14 39.30 33.17 1.83
C LEU A 14 40.81 33.18 2.09
N VAL A 15 41.45 32.01 2.17
CA VAL A 15 42.90 31.86 2.09
C VAL A 15 43.22 30.99 0.86
N PHE A 16 43.80 31.64 -0.15
CA PHE A 16 44.48 31.01 -1.29
C PHE A 16 45.89 30.66 -0.88
N ALA A 17 46.31 29.43 -1.13
CA ALA A 17 47.72 29.06 -1.18
C ALA A 17 48.03 28.41 -2.53
N LEU A 18 48.73 29.18 -3.36
CA LEU A 18 49.45 28.69 -4.56
C LEU A 18 50.73 28.00 -4.12
N VAL A 19 50.99 26.83 -4.66
CA VAL A 19 52.38 26.30 -4.77
C VAL A 19 52.56 25.80 -6.21
N ALA A 20 53.65 26.28 -6.80
CA ALA A 20 54.03 26.10 -8.19
C ALA A 20 54.89 24.86 -8.42
N VAL A 21 54.64 24.26 -9.56
CA VAL A 21 55.52 23.68 -10.59
C VAL A 21 56.90 23.11 -10.19
N GLY A 22 57.11 21.87 -10.60
CA GLY A 22 58.42 21.26 -10.84
C GLY A 22 58.25 19.93 -11.57
N CYS A 23 58.47 19.92 -12.90
CA CYS A 23 58.82 18.70 -13.65
C CYS A 23 60.27 18.34 -13.42
N PRO A 24 60.62 17.05 -13.45
CA PRO A 24 61.48 16.60 -14.53
C PRO A 24 61.04 15.31 -15.21
N GLU A 25 61.36 15.22 -16.48
CA GLU A 25 61.37 14.03 -17.32
C GLU A 25 62.27 12.94 -16.77
N ASP A 26 61.79 11.69 -16.84
CA ASP A 26 62.61 10.58 -17.32
C ASP A 26 61.70 9.35 -17.61
N GLY A 27 61.89 8.79 -18.79
CA GLY A 27 61.11 7.68 -19.28
C GLY A 27 61.45 6.33 -18.64
N ALA A 28 60.40 5.64 -18.19
CA ALA A 28 60.48 4.21 -17.94
C ALA A 28 59.30 3.53 -18.65
N VAL A 29 59.61 2.70 -19.61
CA VAL A 29 58.65 1.82 -20.30
C VAL A 29 58.17 0.78 -19.30
N THR A 30 56.98 0.96 -18.77
CA THR A 30 56.32 -0.09 -17.97
C THR A 30 55.50 -0.97 -18.91
N THR A 31 55.94 -2.21 -19.05
CA THR A 31 55.19 -3.30 -19.66
C THR A 31 54.00 -3.62 -18.76
N THR A 32 52.77 -3.36 -19.26
CA THR A 32 51.53 -3.74 -18.59
C THR A 32 51.42 -5.27 -18.62
N PRO A 33 51.20 -5.95 -17.47
CA PRO A 33 50.85 -7.37 -17.47
C PRO A 33 49.49 -7.59 -18.15
N PRO A 34 49.24 -8.74 -18.77
CA PRO A 34 47.94 -9.05 -19.37
C PRO A 34 46.84 -9.04 -18.28
N PRO A 35 45.58 -8.68 -18.65
CA PRO A 35 44.49 -8.67 -17.71
C PRO A 35 44.30 -10.10 -17.17
N THR A 36 44.46 -10.25 -15.86
CA THR A 36 44.05 -11.45 -15.13
C THR A 36 42.54 -11.58 -15.31
N GLN A 37 42.06 -12.70 -15.84
CA GLN A 37 40.68 -13.10 -15.79
C GLN A 37 40.18 -13.03 -14.34
N PRO A 38 38.97 -12.52 -14.09
CA PRO A 38 38.37 -12.62 -12.78
C PRO A 38 38.26 -14.11 -12.44
N THR A 39 38.93 -14.55 -11.41
CA THR A 39 38.66 -15.82 -10.76
C THR A 39 37.24 -15.66 -10.18
N GLU A 40 36.30 -16.45 -10.60
CA GLU A 40 35.03 -16.62 -9.88
C GLU A 40 35.39 -17.07 -8.46
N THR A 41 35.42 -16.14 -7.54
CA THR A 41 35.46 -16.42 -6.11
C THR A 41 34.01 -16.76 -5.77
N THR A 42 33.65 -18.03 -5.81
CA THR A 42 32.45 -18.51 -5.15
C THR A 42 32.58 -18.12 -3.67
N ALA A 43 31.65 -17.30 -3.17
CA ALA A 43 31.58 -17.02 -1.75
C ALA A 43 31.51 -18.36 -0.97
N PRO A 44 32.09 -18.45 0.22
CA PRO A 44 31.92 -19.65 1.03
C PRO A 44 30.45 -19.83 1.34
N PRO A 45 29.94 -21.09 1.43
CA PRO A 45 28.58 -21.34 1.81
C PRO A 45 28.26 -20.69 3.17
N PRO A 46 26.98 -20.29 3.43
CA PRO A 46 26.60 -19.70 4.71
C PRO A 46 26.85 -20.64 5.88
N ASP A 47 27.08 -20.09 7.06
CA ASP A 47 27.43 -20.85 8.28
C ASP A 47 26.35 -21.90 8.65
N ASP A 48 25.09 -21.68 8.26
CA ASP A 48 23.93 -22.57 8.51
C ASP A 48 23.57 -23.45 7.30
N TYR A 49 24.42 -23.54 6.27
CA TYR A 49 24.16 -24.29 5.03
C TYR A 49 23.62 -25.70 5.27
N ASP A 50 24.20 -26.46 6.20
CA ASP A 50 23.81 -27.83 6.48
C ASP A 50 22.59 -27.97 7.42
N THR A 51 22.23 -26.91 8.12
CA THR A 51 21.20 -26.92 9.18
C THR A 51 19.94 -26.18 8.84
N ARG A 52 19.97 -25.27 7.88
CA ARG A 52 18.78 -24.48 7.48
C ARG A 52 17.75 -25.36 6.80
N THR A 53 16.52 -25.32 7.31
CA THR A 53 15.37 -26.12 6.81
C THR A 53 14.23 -25.27 6.27
N SER A 54 14.21 -23.95 6.55
CA SER A 54 13.14 -23.04 6.17
C SER A 54 13.64 -21.62 6.04
N ILE A 55 12.81 -20.77 5.42
CA ILE A 55 12.87 -19.32 5.45
C ILE A 55 11.88 -18.86 6.50
N VAL A 56 12.33 -18.09 7.50
CA VAL A 56 11.44 -17.61 8.57
C VAL A 56 11.01 -16.18 8.26
N ILE A 57 9.69 -15.96 8.14
CA ILE A 57 9.10 -14.65 7.92
C ILE A 57 8.33 -14.22 9.16
N GLY A 58 8.64 -13.04 9.70
CA GLY A 58 8.00 -12.48 10.87
C GLY A 58 6.98 -11.39 10.53
N ALA A 59 5.87 -11.32 11.27
CA ALA A 59 4.90 -10.24 11.15
C ALA A 59 4.35 -9.82 12.52
N ALA A 60 4.29 -8.52 12.79
CA ALA A 60 3.51 -7.93 13.88
C ALA A 60 2.25 -7.34 13.26
N ARG A 61 1.07 -7.96 13.50
CA ARG A 61 -0.18 -7.67 12.79
C ARG A 61 -1.35 -7.53 13.76
N PRO A 62 -2.39 -6.75 13.41
CA PRO A 62 -3.57 -6.63 14.25
C PRO A 62 -4.50 -7.85 14.07
N ILE A 63 -4.28 -8.90 14.87
CA ILE A 63 -5.18 -10.06 14.98
C ILE A 63 -6.39 -9.69 15.85
N SER A 64 -6.20 -8.76 16.78
CA SER A 64 -7.27 -8.21 17.63
C SER A 64 -7.30 -6.69 17.61
N GLY A 65 -8.36 -6.09 18.16
CA GLY A 65 -8.54 -4.64 18.21
C GLY A 65 -9.19 -4.05 16.95
N PRO A 66 -9.24 -2.70 16.85
CA PRO A 66 -10.00 -1.99 15.81
C PRO A 66 -9.54 -2.25 14.36
N LEU A 67 -8.28 -2.56 14.15
CA LEU A 67 -7.71 -2.81 12.81
C LEU A 67 -7.81 -4.28 12.37
N ALA A 68 -8.25 -5.20 13.23
CA ALA A 68 -8.31 -6.62 12.93
C ALA A 68 -9.17 -6.93 11.70
N GLN A 69 -10.23 -6.16 11.44
CA GLN A 69 -11.08 -6.37 10.28
C GLN A 69 -10.36 -6.11 8.95
N ILE A 70 -9.34 -5.26 8.94
CA ILE A 70 -8.50 -5.06 7.74
C ILE A 70 -7.30 -5.99 7.79
N GLY A 71 -6.54 -5.96 8.87
CA GLY A 71 -5.26 -6.65 8.95
C GLY A 71 -5.40 -8.18 8.98
N ASP A 72 -6.25 -8.70 9.87
CA ASP A 72 -6.41 -10.16 10.02
C ASP A 72 -7.47 -10.74 9.07
N PHE A 73 -8.64 -10.08 8.98
CA PHE A 73 -9.75 -10.59 8.18
C PHE A 73 -9.52 -10.43 6.66
N ALA A 74 -9.11 -9.25 6.18
CA ALA A 74 -9.03 -8.98 4.76
C ALA A 74 -7.65 -9.29 4.15
N LEU A 75 -6.56 -8.87 4.82
CA LEU A 75 -5.21 -8.96 4.28
C LEU A 75 -4.42 -10.17 4.79
N GLY A 76 -4.75 -10.68 5.99
CA GLY A 76 -4.13 -11.89 6.54
C GLY A 76 -4.25 -13.12 5.66
N PRO A 77 -5.44 -13.45 5.11
CA PRO A 77 -5.62 -14.57 4.20
C PRO A 77 -4.75 -14.51 2.95
N ILE A 78 -4.40 -13.31 2.47
CA ILE A 78 -3.55 -13.13 1.28
C ILE A 78 -2.11 -13.57 1.57
N LEU A 79 -1.55 -13.17 2.71
CA LEU A 79 -0.23 -13.63 3.14
C LEU A 79 -0.21 -15.15 3.32
N ASN A 80 -1.22 -15.70 3.98
CA ASN A 80 -1.32 -17.15 4.18
C ASN A 80 -1.45 -17.89 2.84
N LEU A 81 -2.28 -17.40 1.92
CA LEU A 81 -2.42 -17.97 0.57
C LEU A 81 -1.08 -18.02 -0.15
N TRP A 82 -0.33 -16.92 -0.17
CA TRP A 82 0.97 -16.88 -0.83
C TRP A 82 1.94 -17.89 -0.21
N VAL A 83 2.04 -17.96 1.11
CA VAL A 83 2.91 -18.92 1.82
C VAL A 83 2.48 -20.35 1.50
N ASP A 84 1.18 -20.66 1.50
CA ASP A 84 0.67 -21.97 1.17
C ASP A 84 0.99 -22.37 -0.28
N GLN A 85 0.89 -21.45 -1.23
CA GLN A 85 1.25 -21.67 -2.64
C GLN A 85 2.76 -21.96 -2.79
N VAL A 86 3.61 -21.15 -2.16
CA VAL A 86 5.07 -21.36 -2.14
C VAL A 86 5.40 -22.73 -1.54
N ASN A 87 4.84 -23.06 -0.39
CA ASN A 87 5.11 -24.31 0.30
C ASN A 87 4.56 -25.53 -0.46
N ALA A 88 3.42 -25.42 -1.12
CA ALA A 88 2.86 -26.46 -1.98
C ALA A 88 3.73 -26.73 -3.21
N ALA A 89 4.43 -25.69 -3.72
CA ALA A 89 5.42 -25.82 -4.79
C ALA A 89 6.77 -26.41 -4.32
N GLY A 90 6.99 -26.55 -3.01
CA GLY A 90 8.20 -27.11 -2.41
C GLY A 90 9.10 -26.09 -1.74
N GLY A 91 8.72 -24.82 -1.69
CA GLY A 91 9.49 -23.70 -1.16
C GLY A 91 10.16 -22.86 -2.24
N LEU A 92 10.86 -21.79 -1.84
CA LEU A 92 11.68 -20.95 -2.72
C LEU A 92 13.07 -21.59 -2.91
N TYR A 93 13.51 -21.70 -4.16
CA TYR A 93 14.83 -22.26 -4.45
C TYR A 93 15.91 -21.20 -4.23
N ILE A 94 16.87 -21.52 -3.38
CA ILE A 94 17.96 -20.60 -3.01
C ILE A 94 19.29 -21.21 -3.45
N ASP A 95 19.92 -20.60 -4.45
CA ASP A 95 21.19 -21.07 -5.04
C ASP A 95 22.28 -21.29 -3.97
N GLU A 96 22.37 -20.35 -3.00
CA GLU A 96 23.35 -20.38 -1.90
C GLU A 96 23.22 -21.64 -1.05
N TYR A 97 22.03 -22.24 -0.94
CA TYR A 97 21.75 -23.46 -0.20
C TYR A 97 21.61 -24.69 -1.11
N ASP A 98 21.62 -24.51 -2.43
CA ASP A 98 21.39 -25.57 -3.44
C ASP A 98 20.12 -26.39 -3.16
N ARG A 99 19.05 -25.74 -2.70
CA ARG A 99 17.77 -26.38 -2.42
C ARG A 99 16.62 -25.38 -2.27
N ALA A 100 15.39 -25.90 -2.43
CA ALA A 100 14.20 -25.18 -2.07
C ALA A 100 13.98 -25.19 -0.54
N LEU A 101 13.63 -24.03 0.01
CA LEU A 101 13.34 -23.82 1.43
C LEU A 101 11.87 -23.42 1.58
N PRO A 102 11.05 -24.15 2.34
CA PRO A 102 9.69 -23.76 2.68
C PRO A 102 9.70 -22.52 3.60
N ILE A 103 8.58 -21.79 3.61
CA ILE A 103 8.39 -20.61 4.46
C ILE A 103 7.73 -21.03 5.77
N GLU A 104 8.25 -20.55 6.89
CA GLU A 104 7.64 -20.59 8.22
C GLU A 104 7.24 -19.18 8.65
N LEU A 105 5.99 -19.00 9.15
CA LEU A 105 5.51 -17.71 9.63
C LEU A 105 5.60 -17.62 11.16
N ILE A 106 6.12 -16.51 11.66
CA ILE A 106 5.99 -16.09 13.05
C ILE A 106 5.09 -14.84 13.08
N ILE A 107 3.88 -14.97 13.57
CA ILE A 107 2.92 -13.86 13.61
C ILE A 107 2.63 -13.50 15.08
N TYR A 108 2.81 -12.24 15.42
CA TYR A 108 2.48 -11.66 16.71
C TYR A 108 1.29 -10.71 16.60
N ASP A 109 0.36 -10.79 17.56
CA ASP A 109 -0.76 -9.87 17.67
C ASP A 109 -0.31 -8.52 18.26
N ASP A 110 -0.37 -7.47 17.46
CA ASP A 110 -0.06 -6.11 17.92
C ASP A 110 -1.24 -5.43 18.63
N THR A 111 -2.39 -6.11 18.71
CA THR A 111 -3.63 -5.62 19.35
C THR A 111 -4.13 -4.27 18.82
N SER A 112 -3.75 -3.92 17.58
CA SER A 112 -4.00 -2.60 16.99
C SER A 112 -3.37 -1.43 17.77
N ASP A 113 -2.27 -1.69 18.51
CA ASP A 113 -1.53 -0.69 19.28
C ASP A 113 -0.15 -0.44 18.66
N LEU A 114 0.11 0.83 18.33
CA LEU A 114 1.35 1.24 17.64
C LEU A 114 2.62 0.92 18.45
N GLY A 115 2.55 1.10 19.78
CA GLY A 115 3.68 0.82 20.68
C GLY A 115 3.97 -0.67 20.78
N THR A 116 2.92 -1.49 20.86
CA THR A 116 3.01 -2.94 20.84
C THR A 116 3.59 -3.42 19.51
N MET A 117 3.10 -2.91 18.38
CA MET A 117 3.60 -3.25 17.05
C MET A 117 5.10 -2.97 16.93
N THR A 118 5.56 -1.77 17.30
CA THR A 118 7.00 -1.42 17.21
C THR A 118 7.87 -2.30 18.08
N THR A 119 7.39 -2.67 19.28
CA THR A 119 8.08 -3.59 20.20
C THR A 119 8.20 -4.99 19.61
N LEU A 120 7.10 -5.51 19.03
CA LEU A 120 7.07 -6.83 18.43
C LEU A 120 7.89 -6.89 17.14
N LEU A 121 7.90 -5.84 16.32
CA LEU A 121 8.75 -5.74 15.15
C LEU A 121 10.23 -5.79 15.52
N GLN A 122 10.65 -5.03 16.54
CA GLN A 122 12.02 -5.09 17.06
C GLN A 122 12.36 -6.47 17.61
N LYS A 123 11.42 -7.15 18.29
CA LYS A 123 11.60 -8.51 18.76
C LYS A 123 11.84 -9.48 17.62
N LEU A 124 11.04 -9.43 16.55
CA LEU A 124 11.22 -10.27 15.35
C LEU A 124 12.61 -10.09 14.74
N ILE A 125 13.10 -8.85 14.65
CA ILE A 125 14.39 -8.52 14.04
C ILE A 125 15.56 -8.90 14.96
N LEU A 126 15.52 -8.50 16.25
CA LEU A 126 16.68 -8.53 17.13
C LEU A 126 16.78 -9.80 18.00
N GLU A 127 15.64 -10.38 18.37
CA GLU A 127 15.58 -11.55 19.25
C GLU A 127 15.28 -12.82 18.48
N ASP A 128 14.22 -12.83 17.66
CA ASP A 128 13.82 -14.01 16.87
C ASP A 128 14.70 -14.18 15.62
N GLN A 129 15.34 -13.09 15.16
CA GLN A 129 16.26 -13.06 14.01
C GLN A 129 15.63 -13.71 12.75
N VAL A 130 14.39 -13.30 12.44
CA VAL A 130 13.69 -13.77 11.25
C VAL A 130 14.42 -13.38 9.98
N ASP A 131 14.30 -14.15 8.91
CA ASP A 131 14.94 -13.84 7.64
C ASP A 131 14.31 -12.62 6.98
N PHE A 132 12.97 -12.51 7.03
CA PHE A 132 12.24 -11.39 6.46
C PHE A 132 11.11 -10.95 7.38
N ILE A 133 10.63 -9.71 7.18
CA ILE A 133 9.49 -9.14 7.89
C ILE A 133 8.39 -8.78 6.91
N MET A 134 7.12 -8.94 7.37
CA MET A 134 5.95 -8.44 6.65
C MET A 134 5.40 -7.18 7.30
N PRO A 135 4.72 -6.32 6.53
CA PRO A 135 4.25 -5.04 7.04
C PRO A 135 3.17 -5.21 8.11
N PRO A 136 3.09 -4.27 9.06
CA PRO A 136 1.91 -4.08 9.88
C PRO A 136 0.79 -3.45 9.05
N CYS A 137 -0.43 -3.45 9.59
CA CYS A 137 -1.60 -2.85 8.93
C CYS A 137 -1.85 -1.42 9.42
N SER A 138 -2.19 -0.53 8.52
CA SER A 138 -2.52 0.89 8.66
C SER A 138 -1.35 1.85 8.37
N THR A 139 -1.70 3.02 7.83
CA THR A 139 -0.75 4.07 7.41
C THR A 139 0.21 4.48 8.54
N ALA A 140 -0.31 4.75 9.75
CA ALA A 140 0.53 5.15 10.88
C ALA A 140 1.52 4.05 11.30
N PHE A 141 1.11 2.79 11.19
CA PHE A 141 1.94 1.64 11.53
C PHE A 141 3.05 1.43 10.50
N LEU A 142 2.74 1.59 9.21
CA LEU A 142 3.75 1.53 8.15
C LEU A 142 4.84 2.59 8.36
N TYR A 143 4.46 3.82 8.69
CA TYR A 143 5.44 4.91 8.88
C TYR A 143 6.32 4.71 10.09
N ALA A 144 5.79 4.07 11.13
CA ALA A 144 6.59 3.71 12.29
C ALA A 144 7.52 2.50 12.02
N ALA A 145 7.06 1.54 11.21
CA ALA A 145 7.81 0.32 10.92
C ALA A 145 8.91 0.53 9.88
N ALA A 146 8.67 1.35 8.85
CA ALA A 146 9.60 1.53 7.73
C ALA A 146 11.00 1.99 8.16
N PRO A 147 11.20 3.02 9.03
CA PRO A 147 12.53 3.37 9.52
C PRO A 147 13.17 2.25 10.34
N ILE A 148 12.39 1.53 11.17
CA ILE A 148 12.92 0.42 12.00
C ILE A 148 13.46 -0.69 11.10
N ALA A 149 12.71 -1.06 10.06
CA ALA A 149 13.14 -2.06 9.09
C ALA A 149 14.40 -1.59 8.35
N ASN A 150 14.39 -0.37 7.83
CA ASN A 150 15.51 0.20 7.09
C ASN A 150 16.79 0.32 7.91
N ASP A 151 16.70 0.78 9.17
CA ASP A 151 17.85 0.93 10.06
C ASP A 151 18.51 -0.43 10.42
N ASN A 152 17.76 -1.51 10.29
CA ASN A 152 18.25 -2.88 10.48
C ASN A 152 18.52 -3.60 9.15
N GLU A 153 18.47 -2.89 8.02
CA GLU A 153 18.72 -3.41 6.68
C GLU A 153 17.75 -4.54 6.28
N TYR A 154 16.49 -4.52 6.75
CA TYR A 154 15.44 -5.43 6.36
C TYR A 154 14.59 -4.85 5.23
N ILE A 155 14.36 -5.62 4.17
CA ILE A 155 13.40 -5.28 3.13
C ILE A 155 12.01 -5.13 3.76
N PHE A 156 11.34 -4.02 3.44
CA PHE A 156 10.02 -3.68 3.94
C PHE A 156 9.05 -3.41 2.79
N LEU A 157 8.06 -4.29 2.64
CA LEU A 157 6.96 -4.10 1.69
C LEU A 157 5.86 -3.27 2.34
N GLY A 158 5.70 -2.01 1.96
CA GLY A 158 4.64 -1.15 2.46
C GLY A 158 3.29 -1.46 1.82
N ALA A 159 2.69 -2.63 2.14
CA ALA A 159 1.56 -3.18 1.41
C ALA A 159 0.20 -3.02 2.10
N GLU A 160 0.16 -2.66 3.38
CA GLU A 160 -1.08 -2.68 4.17
C GLU A 160 -1.47 -1.29 4.72
N GLY A 161 -1.13 -0.24 4.02
CA GLY A 161 -1.49 1.14 4.35
C GLY A 161 -1.11 2.11 3.26
N GLY A 162 -1.59 3.34 3.35
CA GLY A 162 -1.27 4.41 2.40
C GLY A 162 0.22 4.79 2.43
N CYS A 163 0.72 5.33 1.32
CA CYS A 163 2.14 5.60 1.14
C CYS A 163 2.46 7.07 0.78
N THR A 164 1.50 8.00 0.90
CA THR A 164 1.74 9.39 0.48
C THR A 164 2.89 10.03 1.24
N THR A 165 2.86 10.05 2.57
CA THR A 165 3.99 10.54 3.37
C THR A 165 5.22 9.65 3.24
N LEU A 166 5.05 8.33 3.10
CA LEU A 166 6.16 7.41 2.89
C LEU A 166 6.94 7.77 1.62
N THR A 167 6.27 8.26 0.58
CA THR A 167 6.90 8.70 -0.68
C THR A 167 7.98 9.77 -0.44
N ASP A 168 7.74 10.68 0.51
CA ASP A 168 8.71 11.72 0.87
C ASP A 168 9.90 11.17 1.69
N MET A 169 9.71 10.04 2.37
CA MET A 169 10.74 9.39 3.18
C MET A 169 11.63 8.46 2.34
N LEU A 170 11.14 7.91 1.23
CA LEU A 170 11.82 6.89 0.43
C LEU A 170 13.24 7.26 -0.01
N PRO A 171 13.62 8.52 -0.31
CA PRO A 171 15.01 8.86 -0.65
C PRO A 171 16.03 8.44 0.42
N ASP A 172 15.62 8.35 1.68
CA ASP A 172 16.47 7.99 2.82
C ASP A 172 16.23 6.55 3.31
N LEU A 173 15.36 5.76 2.64
CA LEU A 173 14.94 4.43 3.07
C LEU A 173 15.17 3.36 1.98
N PRO A 174 16.42 3.00 1.64
CA PRO A 174 16.74 2.12 0.52
C PRO A 174 16.17 0.70 0.60
N TYR A 175 15.76 0.23 1.77
CA TYR A 175 15.15 -1.09 1.95
C TYR A 175 13.61 -1.07 1.93
N VAL A 176 12.98 0.08 1.65
CA VAL A 176 11.52 0.23 1.71
C VAL A 176 10.90 0.29 0.31
N PHE A 177 9.89 -0.54 0.09
CA PHE A 177 9.15 -0.67 -1.16
C PHE A 177 7.65 -0.44 -0.88
N GLY A 178 7.13 0.71 -1.30
CA GLY A 178 5.71 1.07 -1.12
C GLY A 178 4.84 0.38 -2.17
N VAL A 179 3.81 -0.32 -1.73
CA VAL A 179 2.87 -1.07 -2.59
C VAL A 179 1.55 -0.36 -2.75
N LEU A 180 0.99 0.24 -1.67
CA LEU A 180 -0.25 1.03 -1.75
C LEU A 180 -0.01 2.51 -2.07
N ASN A 181 1.02 2.81 -2.84
CA ASN A 181 1.30 4.15 -3.36
C ASN A 181 0.19 4.73 -4.24
N TYR A 182 -0.71 3.87 -4.72
CA TYR A 182 -1.90 4.23 -5.47
C TYR A 182 -3.06 4.73 -4.58
N SER A 183 -2.90 4.87 -3.25
CA SER A 183 -3.95 5.32 -2.34
C SER A 183 -4.36 6.79 -2.61
N ASP A 184 -4.31 7.69 -1.64
CA ASP A 184 -4.77 9.07 -1.83
C ASP A 184 -4.01 9.79 -2.95
N TYR A 185 -2.69 9.61 -3.04
CA TYR A 185 -1.82 10.30 -4.00
C TYR A 185 -2.22 10.05 -5.48
N TYR A 186 -2.61 8.82 -5.82
CA TYR A 186 -3.02 8.49 -7.20
C TYR A 186 -4.54 8.39 -7.38
N GLN A 187 -5.29 8.04 -6.34
CA GLN A 187 -6.73 7.84 -6.42
C GLN A 187 -7.51 9.15 -6.44
N ILE A 188 -7.13 10.11 -5.59
CA ILE A 188 -7.84 11.39 -5.50
C ILE A 188 -7.75 12.20 -6.79
N PRO A 189 -6.60 12.33 -7.50
CA PRO A 189 -6.56 12.98 -8.81
C PRO A 189 -7.52 12.37 -9.82
N VAL A 190 -7.60 11.03 -9.91
CA VAL A 190 -8.53 10.33 -10.81
C VAL A 190 -9.99 10.59 -10.43
N LEU A 191 -10.30 10.54 -9.13
CA LEU A 191 -11.64 10.89 -8.64
C LEU A 191 -12.02 12.33 -8.95
N ALA A 192 -11.09 13.27 -8.76
CA ALA A 192 -11.31 14.67 -9.02
C ALA A 192 -11.50 14.96 -10.53
N ASP A 193 -10.82 14.23 -11.41
CA ASP A 193 -11.03 14.30 -12.85
C ASP A 193 -12.44 13.81 -13.25
N LEU A 194 -12.92 12.72 -12.65
CA LEU A 194 -14.29 12.25 -12.82
C LEU A 194 -15.32 13.30 -12.31
N PHE A 195 -15.02 13.95 -11.19
CA PHE A 195 -15.90 15.03 -10.68
C PHE A 195 -16.00 16.20 -11.66
N VAL A 196 -14.88 16.60 -12.29
CA VAL A 196 -14.89 17.62 -13.35
C VAL A 196 -15.73 17.18 -14.54
N GLU A 197 -15.57 15.93 -15.00
CA GLU A 197 -16.35 15.37 -16.10
C GLU A 197 -17.84 15.40 -15.82
N TRP A 198 -18.23 15.13 -14.56
CA TRP A 198 -19.65 15.13 -14.14
C TRP A 198 -20.18 16.51 -13.78
N GLY A 199 -19.36 17.55 -13.81
CA GLY A 199 -19.77 18.91 -13.46
C GLY A 199 -20.04 19.10 -11.96
N VAL A 200 -19.34 18.35 -11.09
CA VAL A 200 -19.37 18.54 -9.64
C VAL A 200 -18.65 19.85 -9.31
N GLU A 201 -19.33 20.77 -8.64
CA GLU A 201 -18.78 22.07 -8.23
C GLU A 201 -18.46 22.11 -6.74
N THR A 202 -19.17 21.30 -5.94
CA THR A 202 -19.07 21.32 -4.47
C THR A 202 -18.97 19.92 -3.87
N VAL A 203 -18.10 19.77 -2.87
CA VAL A 203 -17.86 18.51 -2.15
C VAL A 203 -18.00 18.71 -0.66
N ALA A 204 -18.69 17.78 0.00
CA ALA A 204 -18.65 17.59 1.44
C ALA A 204 -17.88 16.30 1.75
N TYR A 205 -17.09 16.26 2.82
CA TYR A 205 -16.49 15.01 3.25
C TYR A 205 -16.28 14.90 4.75
N ILE A 206 -16.25 13.65 5.21
CA ILE A 206 -15.77 13.30 6.54
C ILE A 206 -14.53 12.39 6.41
N TYR A 207 -13.69 12.40 7.41
CA TYR A 207 -12.51 11.55 7.44
C TYR A 207 -12.22 11.06 8.86
N ILE A 208 -11.68 9.86 8.96
CA ILE A 208 -11.21 9.33 10.25
C ILE A 208 -10.04 10.20 10.74
N ALA A 209 -10.08 10.59 12.01
CA ALA A 209 -9.08 11.51 12.59
C ALA A 209 -7.80 10.77 12.98
N ASP A 210 -7.26 10.01 12.04
CA ASP A 210 -5.95 9.38 12.07
C ASP A 210 -5.13 9.75 10.83
N LEU A 211 -3.93 9.22 10.69
CA LEU A 211 -3.02 9.59 9.61
C LEU A 211 -3.58 9.24 8.23
N HIS A 212 -4.27 8.10 8.08
CA HIS A 212 -4.92 7.71 6.83
C HIS A 212 -5.96 8.74 6.39
N GLY A 213 -6.92 9.05 7.27
CA GLY A 213 -7.98 10.00 6.92
C GLY A 213 -7.46 11.42 6.71
N ILE A 214 -6.43 11.83 7.46
CA ILE A 214 -5.79 13.15 7.31
C ILE A 214 -5.09 13.26 5.94
N GLU A 215 -4.40 12.23 5.47
CA GLU A 215 -3.75 12.24 4.15
C GLU A 215 -4.79 12.34 3.03
N TYR A 216 -5.84 11.50 3.05
CA TYR A 216 -6.93 11.60 2.07
C TYR A 216 -7.61 12.97 2.06
N ALA A 217 -7.89 13.53 3.25
CA ALA A 217 -8.51 14.85 3.36
C ALA A 217 -7.60 15.96 2.80
N HIS A 218 -6.31 15.90 3.08
CA HIS A 218 -5.33 16.90 2.61
C HIS A 218 -5.13 16.83 1.09
N THR A 219 -4.95 15.63 0.55
CA THR A 219 -4.81 15.42 -0.90
C THR A 219 -6.09 15.84 -1.63
N SER A 220 -7.27 15.49 -1.08
CA SER A 220 -8.57 15.89 -1.63
C SER A 220 -8.74 17.41 -1.67
N GLU A 221 -8.40 18.11 -0.60
CA GLU A 221 -8.51 19.57 -0.56
C GLU A 221 -7.66 20.23 -1.64
N SER A 222 -6.42 19.73 -1.83
CA SER A 222 -5.48 20.23 -2.84
C SER A 222 -5.98 19.95 -4.25
N GLU A 223 -6.35 18.71 -4.55
CA GLU A 223 -6.77 18.26 -5.88
C GLU A 223 -8.10 18.87 -6.31
N PHE A 224 -9.06 18.99 -5.39
CA PHE A 224 -10.33 19.65 -5.66
C PHE A 224 -10.16 21.15 -5.92
N LEU A 225 -9.35 21.81 -5.08
CA LEU A 225 -9.08 23.25 -5.28
C LEU A 225 -8.39 23.53 -6.62
N MET A 226 -7.40 22.72 -7.02
CA MET A 226 -6.72 22.88 -8.33
C MET A 226 -7.68 22.75 -9.52
N ARG A 227 -8.78 21.99 -9.37
CA ARG A 227 -9.83 21.81 -10.39
C ARG A 227 -11.03 22.74 -10.23
N GLY A 228 -10.97 23.67 -9.28
CA GLY A 228 -12.04 24.64 -9.03
C GLY A 228 -13.23 24.09 -8.27
N ILE A 229 -13.14 22.88 -7.71
CA ILE A 229 -14.16 22.25 -6.88
C ILE A 229 -14.03 22.77 -5.45
N GLN A 230 -15.15 23.22 -4.86
CA GLN A 230 -15.15 23.80 -3.53
C GLN A 230 -15.51 22.77 -2.46
N VAL A 231 -14.70 22.70 -1.40
CA VAL A 231 -15.04 21.94 -0.21
C VAL A 231 -15.96 22.82 0.68
N VAL A 232 -17.24 22.45 0.75
CA VAL A 232 -18.25 23.22 1.49
C VAL A 232 -18.53 22.70 2.88
N TYR A 233 -18.11 21.46 3.18
CA TYR A 233 -18.14 20.88 4.51
C TYR A 233 -17.03 19.84 4.65
N ARG A 234 -16.38 19.83 5.80
CA ARG A 234 -15.42 18.78 6.20
C ARG A 234 -15.39 18.60 7.70
N GLU A 235 -15.27 17.36 8.17
CA GLU A 235 -15.12 17.06 9.59
C GLU A 235 -14.33 15.78 9.80
N GLY A 236 -13.38 15.81 10.75
CA GLY A 236 -12.68 14.64 11.24
C GLY A 236 -13.53 13.93 12.31
N VAL A 237 -13.64 12.60 12.20
CA VAL A 237 -14.37 11.76 13.16
C VAL A 237 -13.43 10.83 13.90
N PRO A 238 -13.67 10.57 15.20
CA PRO A 238 -12.85 9.62 15.95
C PRO A 238 -12.87 8.21 15.32
N PRO A 239 -11.76 7.44 15.42
CA PRO A 239 -11.69 6.07 14.89
C PRO A 239 -12.72 5.10 15.49
N GLU A 240 -13.23 5.38 16.67
CA GLU A 240 -14.24 4.59 17.38
C GLU A 240 -15.67 5.13 17.22
N ALA A 241 -15.89 6.10 16.33
CA ALA A 241 -17.21 6.70 16.14
C ALA A 241 -18.23 5.67 15.64
N THR A 242 -19.39 5.59 16.30
CA THR A 242 -20.49 4.70 15.92
C THR A 242 -21.76 5.46 15.53
N ASP A 243 -21.87 6.75 15.89
CA ASP A 243 -22.95 7.63 15.45
C ASP A 243 -22.37 8.80 14.66
N LEU A 244 -22.63 8.78 13.36
CA LEU A 244 -22.18 9.77 12.37
C LEU A 244 -23.38 10.59 11.81
N THR A 245 -24.56 10.37 12.39
CA THR A 245 -25.78 11.06 11.97
C THR A 245 -25.64 12.58 11.95
N PRO A 246 -25.03 13.24 12.95
CA PRO A 246 -24.84 14.70 12.95
C PRO A 246 -24.00 15.18 11.76
N GLN A 247 -22.89 14.48 11.47
CA GLN A 247 -21.97 14.81 10.37
C GLN A 247 -22.63 14.61 9.01
N LEU A 248 -23.38 13.51 8.84
CA LEU A 248 -24.12 13.22 7.62
C LEU A 248 -25.25 14.21 7.40
N GLN A 249 -25.93 14.67 8.45
CA GLN A 249 -26.93 15.75 8.37
C GLN A 249 -26.27 17.08 7.96
N ALA A 250 -25.13 17.42 8.55
CA ALA A 250 -24.41 18.64 8.19
C ALA A 250 -23.90 18.60 6.74
N ALA A 251 -23.38 17.45 6.28
CA ALA A 251 -22.98 17.24 4.89
C ALA A 251 -24.18 17.39 3.93
N ARG A 252 -25.32 16.78 4.24
CA ARG A 252 -26.57 16.93 3.47
C ARG A 252 -27.02 18.38 3.42
N ASP A 253 -27.05 19.06 4.57
CA ASP A 253 -27.57 20.43 4.71
C ASP A 253 -26.60 21.45 4.07
N SER A 254 -25.32 21.09 3.80
CA SER A 254 -24.41 21.90 3.01
C SER A 254 -24.79 22.01 1.55
N GLY A 255 -25.60 21.07 1.04
CA GLY A 255 -26.06 21.05 -0.35
C GLY A 255 -24.98 20.69 -1.35
N ALA A 256 -23.89 20.03 -0.92
CA ALA A 256 -22.81 19.60 -1.79
C ALA A 256 -23.28 18.61 -2.86
N ASP A 257 -22.71 18.71 -4.07
CA ASP A 257 -22.99 17.81 -5.21
C ASP A 257 -22.47 16.40 -4.95
N ALA A 258 -21.32 16.29 -4.26
CA ALA A 258 -20.68 15.04 -3.92
C ALA A 258 -20.41 14.93 -2.41
N PHE A 259 -20.44 13.70 -1.90
CA PHE A 259 -20.03 13.38 -0.56
C PHE A 259 -18.96 12.27 -0.56
N CYS A 260 -17.89 12.47 0.21
CA CYS A 260 -16.82 11.50 0.40
C CYS A 260 -16.68 11.12 1.88
N ALA A 261 -16.38 9.86 2.17
CA ALA A 261 -16.01 9.39 3.49
C ALA A 261 -14.71 8.63 3.42
N TYR A 262 -13.67 9.19 4.03
CA TYR A 262 -12.33 8.59 4.12
C TYR A 262 -12.19 7.91 5.48
N THR A 263 -12.58 6.64 5.55
CA THR A 263 -12.76 5.91 6.80
C THR A 263 -12.29 4.46 6.64
N TYR A 264 -12.37 3.68 7.73
CA TYR A 264 -12.12 2.23 7.69
C TYR A 264 -13.43 1.44 7.63
N PRO A 265 -13.40 0.15 7.24
CA PRO A 265 -14.59 -0.66 6.99
C PRO A 265 -15.68 -0.58 8.07
N PRO A 266 -15.39 -0.67 9.38
CA PRO A 266 -16.45 -0.57 10.40
C PRO A 266 -17.21 0.76 10.34
N ILE A 267 -16.48 1.88 10.24
CA ILE A 267 -17.06 3.22 10.15
C ILE A 267 -17.74 3.42 8.80
N SER A 268 -17.16 2.91 7.72
CA SER A 268 -17.75 2.95 6.37
C SER A 268 -19.15 2.33 6.32
N ILE A 269 -19.35 1.21 7.03
CA ILE A 269 -20.65 0.57 7.18
C ILE A 269 -21.63 1.50 7.91
N PHE A 270 -21.22 2.13 9.02
CA PHE A 270 -22.07 3.09 9.76
C PHE A 270 -22.41 4.31 8.91
N VAL A 271 -21.43 4.85 8.17
CA VAL A 271 -21.69 5.97 7.23
C VAL A 271 -22.83 5.65 6.29
N TYR A 272 -22.76 4.51 5.61
CA TYR A 272 -23.75 4.18 4.59
C TYR A 272 -25.12 3.82 5.20
N ALA A 273 -25.14 3.01 6.25
CA ALA A 273 -26.38 2.64 6.94
C ALA A 273 -27.11 3.85 7.51
N GLN A 274 -26.38 4.79 8.12
CA GLN A 274 -26.98 6.00 8.70
C GLN A 274 -27.40 7.00 7.62
N ALA A 275 -26.64 7.13 6.52
CA ALA A 275 -27.03 7.94 5.37
C ALA A 275 -28.36 7.44 4.78
N MET A 276 -28.52 6.11 4.61
CA MET A 276 -29.79 5.52 4.19
C MET A 276 -30.93 5.86 5.17
N THR A 277 -30.65 5.74 6.47
CA THR A 277 -31.67 5.99 7.52
C THR A 277 -32.18 7.42 7.50
N ILE A 278 -31.32 8.41 7.24
CA ILE A 278 -31.71 9.83 7.17
C ILE A 278 -32.11 10.28 5.76
N GLY A 279 -32.11 9.35 4.79
CA GLY A 279 -32.44 9.64 3.39
C GLY A 279 -31.41 10.52 2.68
N TYR A 280 -30.15 10.48 3.09
CA TYR A 280 -29.07 11.21 2.43
C TYR A 280 -28.49 10.38 1.29
N ASN A 281 -28.78 10.76 0.06
CA ASN A 281 -28.30 10.12 -1.16
C ASN A 281 -27.79 11.19 -2.14
N PRO A 282 -26.53 11.65 -2.01
CA PRO A 282 -25.94 12.64 -2.91
C PRO A 282 -25.79 12.09 -4.33
N ASN A 283 -25.61 12.97 -5.33
CA ASN A 283 -25.40 12.58 -6.72
C ASN A 283 -24.14 11.75 -6.92
N VAL A 284 -23.14 11.99 -6.08
CA VAL A 284 -21.89 11.21 -5.98
C VAL A 284 -21.68 10.83 -4.53
N PHE A 285 -21.58 9.54 -4.26
CA PHE A 285 -21.34 9.02 -2.94
C PHE A 285 -20.06 8.16 -2.99
N VAL A 286 -19.00 8.59 -2.29
CA VAL A 286 -17.70 7.91 -2.24
C VAL A 286 -17.44 7.44 -0.83
N ILE A 287 -17.04 6.18 -0.67
CA ILE A 287 -16.63 5.60 0.62
C ILE A 287 -15.38 4.76 0.40
N GLY A 288 -14.32 5.06 1.13
CA GLY A 288 -13.09 4.26 1.03
C GLY A 288 -12.11 4.49 2.19
N PRO A 289 -11.42 3.40 2.58
CA PRO A 289 -11.75 2.00 2.28
C PRO A 289 -13.03 1.54 3.00
N GLY A 290 -13.61 0.46 2.47
CA GLY A 290 -14.83 -0.17 2.99
C GLY A 290 -15.73 -0.62 1.86
N ALA A 291 -16.19 0.29 1.00
CA ALA A 291 -17.07 -0.03 -0.13
C ALA A 291 -16.39 -0.93 -1.20
N ASN A 292 -15.08 -1.06 -1.18
CA ASN A 292 -14.29 -1.91 -2.07
C ASN A 292 -14.28 -3.39 -1.69
N PHE A 293 -14.84 -3.78 -0.56
CA PHE A 293 -14.89 -5.18 -0.13
C PHE A 293 -16.18 -5.85 -0.60
N GLN A 294 -16.10 -7.13 -1.00
CA GLN A 294 -17.26 -7.90 -1.40
C GLN A 294 -18.30 -7.98 -0.29
N PHE A 295 -17.90 -8.20 0.98
CA PHE A 295 -18.82 -8.24 2.12
C PHE A 295 -19.68 -6.97 2.25
N TYR A 296 -19.23 -5.83 1.70
CA TYR A 296 -20.01 -4.60 1.72
C TYR A 296 -21.26 -4.74 0.84
N TYR A 297 -21.10 -5.35 -0.35
CA TYR A 297 -22.24 -5.69 -1.20
C TYR A 297 -23.16 -6.73 -0.51
N ASP A 298 -22.56 -7.71 0.19
CA ASP A 298 -23.36 -8.74 0.89
C ASP A 298 -24.25 -8.13 1.98
N ILE A 299 -23.75 -7.05 2.65
CA ILE A 299 -24.54 -6.32 3.66
C ILE A 299 -25.63 -5.48 3.04
N PHE A 300 -25.34 -4.73 1.98
CA PHE A 300 -26.21 -3.69 1.46
C PHE A 300 -26.94 -4.06 0.15
N GLY A 301 -26.44 -5.08 -0.55
CA GLY A 301 -27.03 -5.56 -1.80
C GLY A 301 -27.24 -4.46 -2.84
N PRO A 302 -28.41 -4.46 -3.51
CA PRO A 302 -28.71 -3.47 -4.55
C PRO A 302 -28.73 -2.01 -4.08
N MET A 303 -28.68 -1.75 -2.75
CA MET A 303 -28.57 -0.40 -2.22
C MET A 303 -27.22 0.24 -2.59
N THR A 304 -26.19 -0.56 -2.91
CA THR A 304 -24.86 -0.08 -3.31
C THR A 304 -24.80 0.45 -4.74
N GLU A 305 -25.83 0.29 -5.55
CA GLU A 305 -25.83 0.73 -6.95
C GLU A 305 -25.36 2.17 -7.10
N GLY A 306 -24.28 2.38 -7.88
CA GLY A 306 -23.67 3.69 -8.07
C GLY A 306 -22.79 4.18 -6.92
N LEU A 307 -22.60 3.41 -5.84
CA LEU A 307 -21.68 3.74 -4.78
C LEU A 307 -20.23 3.59 -5.27
N ILE A 308 -19.42 4.61 -5.03
CA ILE A 308 -18.02 4.69 -5.46
C ILE A 308 -17.10 4.34 -4.29
N GLY A 309 -16.01 3.67 -4.59
CA GLY A 309 -14.88 3.42 -3.67
C GLY A 309 -13.54 3.54 -4.36
N PHE A 310 -12.49 3.35 -3.59
CA PHE A 310 -11.12 3.48 -4.07
C PHE A 310 -10.54 2.15 -4.48
N GLY A 311 -9.53 2.22 -5.38
CA GLY A 311 -8.82 1.12 -5.97
C GLY A 311 -9.79 0.14 -6.63
N ALA A 312 -9.49 -0.30 -7.81
CA ALA A 312 -10.44 -1.17 -8.46
C ALA A 312 -9.73 -2.19 -9.33
N TRP A 313 -10.14 -3.39 -9.13
CA TRP A 313 -9.98 -4.53 -10.01
C TRP A 313 -11.23 -5.40 -9.87
N ASN A 314 -11.46 -6.29 -10.80
CA ASN A 314 -12.46 -7.33 -10.70
C ASN A 314 -12.04 -8.54 -11.56
N ARG A 315 -12.83 -9.59 -11.61
CA ARG A 315 -12.53 -10.80 -12.39
C ARG A 315 -12.35 -10.54 -13.90
N ALA A 316 -12.95 -9.47 -14.44
CA ALA A 316 -12.82 -9.10 -15.83
C ALA A 316 -11.60 -8.24 -16.16
N THR A 317 -10.85 -7.81 -15.13
CA THR A 317 -9.67 -6.95 -15.29
C THR A 317 -8.56 -7.65 -16.08
N SER A 318 -8.25 -8.90 -15.70
CA SER A 318 -7.28 -9.74 -16.39
C SER A 318 -7.50 -11.22 -16.06
N PRO A 319 -6.97 -12.16 -16.85
CA PRO A 319 -6.99 -13.59 -16.50
C PRO A 319 -6.28 -13.88 -15.17
N GLU A 320 -5.25 -13.13 -14.83
CA GLU A 320 -4.46 -13.27 -13.59
C GLU A 320 -5.28 -12.81 -12.39
N ALA A 321 -6.05 -11.72 -12.53
CA ALA A 321 -6.96 -11.23 -11.50
C ALA A 321 -8.10 -12.22 -11.22
N ASP A 322 -8.67 -12.84 -12.27
CA ASP A 322 -9.68 -13.89 -12.13
C ASP A 322 -9.12 -15.13 -11.43
N ALA A 323 -7.92 -15.56 -11.82
CA ALA A 323 -7.24 -16.68 -11.17
C ALA A 323 -6.93 -16.39 -9.69
N PHE A 324 -6.50 -15.16 -9.36
CA PHE A 324 -6.29 -14.76 -7.96
C PHE A 324 -7.61 -14.79 -7.17
N ALA A 325 -8.72 -14.32 -7.74
CA ALA A 325 -10.01 -14.40 -7.07
C ALA A 325 -10.41 -15.87 -6.79
N ASP A 326 -10.20 -16.78 -7.75
CA ASP A 326 -10.45 -18.21 -7.55
C ASP A 326 -9.58 -18.83 -6.43
N LEU A 327 -8.30 -18.43 -6.37
CA LEU A 327 -7.38 -18.88 -5.31
C LEU A 327 -7.85 -18.39 -3.94
N MET A 328 -8.27 -17.12 -3.83
CA MET A 328 -8.81 -16.57 -2.58
C MET A 328 -10.08 -17.26 -2.15
N VAL A 329 -11.03 -17.49 -3.06
CA VAL A 329 -12.28 -18.23 -2.77
C VAL A 329 -11.96 -19.66 -2.31
N ALA A 330 -11.04 -20.34 -2.97
CA ALA A 330 -10.65 -21.70 -2.57
C ALA A 330 -9.98 -21.74 -1.18
N ALA A 331 -9.21 -20.72 -0.83
CA ALA A 331 -8.52 -20.63 0.46
C ALA A 331 -9.45 -20.23 1.61
N THR A 332 -10.48 -19.42 1.35
CA THR A 332 -11.29 -18.76 2.38
C THR A 332 -12.78 -19.14 2.36
N GLY A 333 -13.28 -19.72 1.28
CA GLY A 333 -14.71 -20.01 1.09
C GLY A 333 -15.35 -20.87 2.18
N ASP A 334 -14.59 -21.78 2.79
CA ASP A 334 -15.04 -22.62 3.91
C ASP A 334 -14.83 -21.96 5.30
N ALA A 335 -14.22 -20.80 5.38
CA ALA A 335 -13.79 -20.18 6.65
C ALA A 335 -14.94 -19.60 7.51
N GLY A 336 -16.17 -20.02 7.28
CA GLY A 336 -17.29 -19.76 8.20
C GLY A 336 -17.96 -18.41 8.01
N LEU A 337 -17.80 -17.75 6.87
CA LEU A 337 -18.55 -16.54 6.49
C LEU A 337 -19.99 -16.83 6.02
N ALA A 338 -20.53 -17.99 6.34
CA ALA A 338 -21.95 -18.28 6.16
C ALA A 338 -22.89 -17.19 6.72
N ALA A 339 -22.36 -16.29 7.57
CA ALA A 339 -23.07 -15.11 8.04
C ALA A 339 -23.30 -14.06 6.94
N PHE A 340 -22.45 -14.02 5.90
CA PHE A 340 -22.56 -13.09 4.78
C PHE A 340 -23.18 -13.77 3.53
N GLY A 341 -23.18 -15.10 3.47
CA GLY A 341 -23.87 -15.85 2.42
C GLY A 341 -23.15 -15.94 1.07
N ASP A 342 -21.93 -15.40 0.95
CA ASP A 342 -21.16 -15.37 -0.27
C ASP A 342 -19.74 -15.94 -0.04
N GLU A 343 -19.32 -16.86 -0.93
CA GLU A 343 -17.96 -17.42 -0.92
C GLU A 343 -16.89 -16.37 -1.26
N GLU A 344 -17.27 -15.29 -1.93
CA GLU A 344 -16.40 -14.16 -2.32
C GLU A 344 -16.26 -13.10 -1.22
N ALA A 345 -16.91 -13.19 -0.08
CA ALA A 345 -16.97 -12.16 0.96
C ALA A 345 -15.60 -11.60 1.40
N PHE A 346 -14.53 -12.38 1.27
CA PHE A 346 -13.16 -11.96 1.57
C PHE A 346 -12.49 -11.14 0.46
N LEU A 347 -13.06 -11.07 -0.74
CA LEU A 347 -12.42 -10.35 -1.81
C LEU A 347 -12.38 -8.84 -1.51
N ASP A 348 -11.18 -8.32 -1.59
CA ASP A 348 -10.87 -6.89 -1.55
C ASP A 348 -10.57 -6.42 -2.98
N TRP A 349 -11.54 -5.75 -3.60
CA TRP A 349 -11.42 -5.19 -4.94
C TRP A 349 -10.48 -3.96 -5.02
N TRP A 350 -9.71 -3.74 -3.98
CA TRP A 350 -8.68 -2.70 -3.89
C TRP A 350 -7.29 -3.30 -3.66
N GLY A 351 -6.92 -3.54 -2.40
CA GLY A 351 -5.55 -3.88 -1.99
C GLY A 351 -5.16 -5.33 -2.23
N GLY A 352 -6.12 -6.25 -2.30
CA GLY A 352 -5.88 -7.68 -2.26
C GLY A 352 -4.96 -8.18 -3.37
N LEU A 353 -5.29 -7.86 -4.63
CA LEU A 353 -4.50 -8.24 -5.80
C LEU A 353 -3.08 -7.63 -5.76
N PHE A 354 -2.95 -6.39 -5.28
CA PHE A 354 -1.67 -5.70 -5.18
C PHE A 354 -0.77 -6.31 -4.13
N TYR A 355 -1.33 -6.65 -2.98
CA TYR A 355 -0.56 -7.29 -1.92
C TYR A 355 -0.06 -8.67 -2.37
N TYR A 356 -0.93 -9.49 -2.97
CA TYR A 356 -0.55 -10.79 -3.50
C TYR A 356 0.53 -10.65 -4.60
N GLY A 357 0.35 -9.74 -5.56
CA GLY A 357 1.34 -9.46 -6.61
C GLY A 357 2.69 -8.98 -6.05
N ALA A 358 2.68 -8.17 -4.97
CA ALA A 358 3.91 -7.75 -4.31
C ALA A 358 4.62 -8.89 -3.57
N LEU A 359 3.88 -9.79 -2.94
CA LEU A 359 4.44 -11.00 -2.31
C LEU A 359 5.02 -11.95 -3.36
N ASP A 360 4.32 -12.11 -4.49
CA ASP A 360 4.80 -12.93 -5.62
C ASP A 360 6.08 -12.33 -6.22
N PHE A 361 6.11 -11.01 -6.44
CA PHE A 361 7.32 -10.27 -6.85
C PHE A 361 8.48 -10.50 -5.88
N PHE A 362 8.21 -10.42 -4.57
CA PHE A 362 9.21 -10.60 -3.53
C PHE A 362 9.78 -12.03 -3.53
N GLY A 363 8.92 -13.05 -3.66
CA GLY A 363 9.36 -14.44 -3.78
C GLY A 363 10.27 -14.66 -4.99
N GLN A 364 9.88 -14.14 -6.16
CA GLN A 364 10.69 -14.21 -7.39
C GLN A 364 12.01 -13.44 -7.24
N ALA A 365 12.03 -12.32 -6.52
CA ALA A 365 13.25 -11.57 -6.24
C ALA A 365 14.23 -12.33 -5.35
N ILE A 366 13.73 -13.05 -4.34
CA ILE A 366 14.54 -13.92 -3.48
C ILE A 366 15.17 -15.05 -4.31
N GLU A 367 14.38 -15.74 -5.15
CA GLU A 367 14.91 -16.80 -6.02
C GLU A 367 15.91 -16.25 -7.04
N ALA A 368 15.63 -15.10 -7.67
CA ALA A 368 16.54 -14.47 -8.62
C ALA A 368 17.84 -13.96 -7.97
N ALA A 369 17.80 -13.56 -6.70
CA ALA A 369 18.99 -13.22 -5.91
C ALA A 369 19.81 -14.46 -5.55
N GLY A 370 19.18 -15.62 -5.40
CA GLY A 370 19.81 -16.89 -5.04
C GLY A 370 20.40 -16.93 -3.65
N THR A 371 20.06 -15.97 -2.78
CA THR A 371 20.58 -15.81 -1.42
C THR A 371 19.48 -15.24 -0.51
N LEU A 372 19.72 -15.28 0.82
CA LEU A 372 18.87 -14.58 1.80
C LEU A 372 19.46 -13.22 2.23
N ASP A 373 20.52 -12.76 1.56
CA ASP A 373 21.11 -11.44 1.82
C ASP A 373 20.16 -10.31 1.39
N GLN A 374 19.72 -9.51 2.36
CA GLN A 374 18.77 -8.42 2.18
C GLN A 374 19.24 -7.41 1.14
N THR A 375 20.53 -7.11 1.09
CA THR A 375 21.09 -6.10 0.17
C THR A 375 21.05 -6.62 -1.27
N VAL A 376 21.40 -7.87 -1.48
CA VAL A 376 21.37 -8.50 -2.81
C VAL A 376 19.93 -8.59 -3.32
N ILE A 377 18.99 -9.02 -2.48
CA ILE A 377 17.57 -9.11 -2.83
C ILE A 377 17.00 -7.69 -3.13
N ARG A 378 17.32 -6.70 -2.30
CA ARG A 378 16.93 -5.29 -2.55
C ARG A 378 17.41 -4.81 -3.93
N ASP A 379 18.64 -5.10 -4.30
CA ASP A 379 19.21 -4.68 -5.59
C ASP A 379 18.54 -5.39 -6.76
N VAL A 380 18.14 -6.65 -6.59
CA VAL A 380 17.32 -7.40 -7.56
C VAL A 380 15.94 -6.74 -7.67
N MET A 381 15.26 -6.46 -6.56
CA MET A 381 13.96 -5.80 -6.54
C MET A 381 14.01 -4.42 -7.23
N ALA A 382 15.08 -3.68 -7.02
CA ALA A 382 15.26 -2.33 -7.56
C ALA A 382 15.46 -2.29 -9.09
N THR A 383 15.86 -3.40 -9.70
CA THR A 383 16.29 -3.44 -11.12
C THR A 383 15.53 -4.43 -11.99
N SER A 384 14.66 -5.24 -11.39
CA SER A 384 13.98 -6.33 -12.09
C SER A 384 12.53 -6.00 -12.42
N THR A 385 12.02 -6.70 -13.44
CA THR A 385 10.59 -6.80 -13.74
C THR A 385 10.23 -8.28 -13.71
N PHE A 386 9.20 -8.63 -12.96
CA PHE A 386 8.68 -9.99 -12.87
C PHE A 386 7.22 -10.04 -13.30
N ASP A 387 6.79 -11.17 -13.86
CA ASP A 387 5.38 -11.43 -14.11
C ASP A 387 4.71 -11.90 -12.82
N THR A 388 3.68 -11.18 -12.38
CA THR A 388 2.92 -11.46 -11.16
C THR A 388 1.42 -11.51 -11.46
N ALA A 389 0.59 -11.65 -10.45
CA ALA A 389 -0.86 -11.50 -10.58
C ALA A 389 -1.30 -10.11 -11.12
N LEU A 390 -0.42 -9.12 -11.10
CA LEU A 390 -0.63 -7.81 -11.73
C LEU A 390 -0.18 -7.76 -13.20
N GLY A 391 0.37 -8.85 -13.75
CA GLY A 391 1.14 -8.86 -15.00
C GLY A 391 2.58 -8.38 -14.76
N PRO A 392 3.25 -7.79 -15.76
CA PRO A 392 4.61 -7.27 -15.60
C PRO A 392 4.67 -6.22 -14.50
N THR A 393 5.45 -6.51 -13.46
CA THR A 393 5.51 -5.72 -12.22
C THR A 393 6.94 -5.28 -11.93
N TRP A 394 7.11 -4.01 -11.52
CA TRP A 394 8.39 -3.43 -11.11
C TRP A 394 8.18 -2.29 -10.12
N PHE A 395 9.26 -1.81 -9.51
CA PHE A 395 9.25 -0.66 -8.63
C PHE A 395 9.97 0.53 -9.25
N ASP A 396 9.36 1.72 -9.19
CA ASP A 396 9.97 2.99 -9.54
C ASP A 396 10.83 3.46 -8.37
N MET A 397 12.15 3.35 -8.53
CA MET A 397 13.11 3.66 -7.48
C MET A 397 13.37 5.16 -7.32
N ARG A 398 13.56 5.61 -6.10
CA ARG A 398 14.07 6.95 -5.78
C ARG A 398 15.59 6.93 -5.77
N ASP A 399 16.22 8.02 -6.23
CA ASP A 399 17.68 8.13 -6.29
C ASP A 399 18.34 7.80 -4.94
N GLY A 400 18.98 6.64 -4.84
CA GLY A 400 19.66 6.16 -3.65
C GLY A 400 18.75 5.67 -2.53
N GLY A 401 17.44 5.68 -2.71
CA GLY A 401 16.43 5.29 -1.73
C GLY A 401 15.63 4.07 -2.12
N GLY A 402 14.46 3.93 -1.49
CA GLY A 402 13.49 2.88 -1.76
C GLY A 402 12.66 3.11 -3.03
N GLY A 403 11.68 2.27 -3.27
CA GLY A 403 10.85 2.30 -4.47
C GLY A 403 9.35 2.35 -4.19
N LEU A 404 8.59 2.70 -5.22
CA LEU A 404 7.13 2.59 -5.25
C LEU A 404 6.73 1.62 -6.36
N LEU A 405 5.73 0.81 -6.11
CA LEU A 405 5.12 -0.01 -7.15
C LEU A 405 4.74 0.88 -8.33
N ALA A 406 5.19 0.54 -9.54
CA ALA A 406 4.98 1.37 -10.72
C ALA A 406 3.48 1.56 -10.99
N LEU A 407 3.09 2.78 -11.37
CA LEU A 407 1.67 3.11 -11.61
C LEU A 407 1.07 2.28 -12.75
N GLU A 408 1.89 1.93 -13.73
CA GLU A 408 1.51 1.10 -14.88
C GLU A 408 1.03 -0.30 -14.47
N CYS A 409 1.49 -0.81 -13.32
CA CYS A 409 1.05 -2.10 -12.77
C CYS A 409 -0.36 -2.03 -12.14
N HIS A 410 -0.96 -0.84 -12.03
CA HIS A 410 -2.26 -0.70 -11.37
C HIS A 410 -3.41 -1.01 -12.34
N PRO A 411 -4.35 -1.92 -11.97
CA PRO A 411 -5.54 -2.19 -12.77
C PRO A 411 -6.47 -0.97 -12.86
N GLY A 412 -6.70 -0.27 -11.74
CA GLY A 412 -7.51 0.94 -11.67
C GLY A 412 -7.32 1.68 -10.35
N GLN A 413 -7.99 2.83 -10.21
CA GLN A 413 -7.85 3.74 -9.08
C GLN A 413 -9.19 4.05 -8.40
N VAL A 414 -10.28 4.00 -9.16
CA VAL A 414 -11.64 4.32 -8.69
C VAL A 414 -12.58 3.24 -9.19
N GLY A 415 -13.34 2.67 -8.29
CA GLY A 415 -14.34 1.64 -8.57
C GLY A 415 -15.76 2.10 -8.21
N GLN A 416 -16.74 1.39 -8.75
CA GLN A 416 -18.15 1.66 -8.52
C GLN A 416 -18.96 0.36 -8.54
N TRP A 417 -19.85 0.19 -7.58
CA TRP A 417 -20.82 -0.91 -7.61
C TRP A 417 -21.84 -0.72 -8.72
N GLN A 418 -21.93 -1.67 -9.63
CA GLN A 418 -22.88 -1.70 -10.75
C GLN A 418 -23.43 -3.12 -10.93
N ASN A 419 -24.73 -3.30 -10.71
CA ASN A 419 -25.40 -4.60 -10.83
C ASN A 419 -24.72 -5.74 -10.03
N GLY A 420 -24.14 -5.42 -8.87
CA GLY A 420 -23.48 -6.36 -7.99
C GLY A 420 -22.00 -6.66 -8.32
N ILE A 421 -21.46 -5.96 -9.32
CA ILE A 421 -20.03 -6.05 -9.68
C ILE A 421 -19.35 -4.74 -9.27
N TYR A 422 -18.15 -4.84 -8.69
CA TYR A 422 -17.31 -3.67 -8.43
C TYR A 422 -16.51 -3.32 -9.68
N GLU A 423 -17.09 -2.46 -10.51
CA GLU A 423 -16.52 -2.08 -11.79
C GLU A 423 -15.41 -1.02 -11.64
N VAL A 424 -14.37 -1.11 -12.45
CA VAL A 424 -13.36 -0.05 -12.59
C VAL A 424 -13.97 1.07 -13.43
N ILE A 425 -14.05 2.29 -12.90
CA ILE A 425 -14.57 3.46 -13.64
C ILE A 425 -13.52 4.53 -13.91
N GLY A 426 -12.32 4.38 -13.38
CA GLY A 426 -11.21 5.31 -13.59
C GLY A 426 -9.85 4.72 -13.23
N PRO A 427 -8.78 5.16 -13.92
CA PRO A 427 -8.76 6.08 -15.07
C PRO A 427 -9.38 5.47 -16.35
N PRO A 428 -9.66 6.28 -17.40
CA PRO A 428 -10.40 5.81 -18.57
C PRO A 428 -9.76 4.64 -19.34
N ASP A 429 -8.43 4.55 -19.37
CA ASP A 429 -7.68 3.49 -20.04
C ASP A 429 -7.70 2.15 -19.28
N LYS A 430 -8.13 2.16 -18.02
CA LYS A 430 -8.27 0.98 -17.17
C LYS A 430 -9.74 0.62 -16.88
N ALA A 431 -10.69 1.46 -17.30
CA ALA A 431 -12.10 1.28 -16.98
C ALA A 431 -12.69 0.00 -17.59
N THR A 432 -13.41 -0.79 -16.78
CA THR A 432 -14.18 -1.96 -17.20
C THR A 432 -15.62 -1.63 -17.55
N ALA A 433 -16.14 -0.50 -17.01
CA ALA A 433 -17.46 0.02 -17.30
C ALA A 433 -17.50 1.56 -17.29
N ALA A 434 -18.49 2.12 -17.96
CA ALA A 434 -18.80 3.55 -17.83
C ALA A 434 -19.40 3.82 -16.43
N ALA A 435 -19.04 4.96 -15.84
CA ALA A 435 -19.59 5.35 -14.55
C ALA A 435 -21.11 5.62 -14.62
N ILE A 436 -21.81 5.22 -13.57
CA ILE A 436 -23.20 5.62 -13.33
C ILE A 436 -23.19 6.97 -12.61
N TYR A 437 -23.66 8.00 -13.27
CA TYR A 437 -23.81 9.34 -12.71
C TYR A 437 -25.11 9.99 -13.22
N PRO A 438 -25.91 10.62 -12.36
CA PRO A 438 -25.83 10.63 -10.90
C PRO A 438 -26.11 9.25 -10.29
N LYS A 439 -25.66 9.03 -9.04
CA LYS A 439 -25.98 7.82 -8.27
C LYS A 439 -27.50 7.64 -8.21
N PRO A 440 -28.03 6.43 -8.53
CA PRO A 440 -29.45 6.15 -8.43
C PRO A 440 -29.98 6.37 -6.99
N PRO A 441 -31.27 6.73 -6.84
CA PRO A 441 -31.91 6.70 -5.53
C PRO A 441 -31.83 5.30 -4.92
N PHE A 442 -31.81 5.26 -3.59
CA PHE A 442 -31.96 3.97 -2.91
C PHE A 442 -33.23 3.27 -3.38
N PRO A 443 -33.17 1.96 -3.72
CA PRO A 443 -34.36 1.19 -4.03
C PRO A 443 -35.41 1.34 -2.92
N ALA A 444 -36.69 1.36 -3.31
CA ALA A 444 -37.78 1.34 -2.32
C ALA A 444 -37.69 0.04 -1.50
N PRO A 445 -37.90 0.09 -0.17
CA PRO A 445 -37.85 -1.07 0.71
C PRO A 445 -38.91 -2.12 0.38
#